data_63b104908f0bdd90da01cd1fe5c376b0
#
_entry.id   63b104908f0bdd90da01cd1fe5c376b0
#
_cell.length_a   1.000
_cell.length_b   1.000
_cell.length_c   1.000
_cell.angle_alpha   90.00
_cell.angle_beta   90.00
_cell.angle_gamma   90.00
#
_symmetry.space_group_name_H-M   'P 1'
#
loop_
_entity.id
_entity.type
_entity.pdbx_description
1 polymer ?
#
loop_
_entity_poly.entity_id
_entity_poly.type
_entity_poly.pdbx_seq_one_letter_code
_entity_poly.pdbx_strand_id
1 'polypeptide(L)'
;GEKIYEDFNLSATPGQIIGVTGAVACGKSTLGKTFLCEYPYEGRICFHGKELSGMTKAEQNGMVGYLGHDPELFNDSVRNNILLGDDDDPEKYLKAVCFDGEVAEMEEGMDTIVGNGGVRLSGGQAQRLALARTLCHKRPVLILDDPFSALDRKTEEEVFANLRKLAADSIVILLSHRLYLFPEMDQVLWMEDGKVTAGTHEQILEKFPEYARLYEAQADGAEAHSTQEGGPDHAEK
;
A
#
# COMPACT_ATOMS: atom_id res chain seq x y z
N GLY A 1 -11.00 -23.20 12.72
CA GLY A 1 -11.42 -22.20 11.74
C GLY A 1 -11.32 -22.77 10.34
N GLU A 2 -12.00 -22.21 9.40
CA GLU A 2 -11.87 -22.58 7.99
C GLU A 2 -10.52 -22.11 7.47
N LYS A 3 -9.81 -22.98 6.71
CA LYS A 3 -8.56 -22.61 6.05
C LYS A 3 -8.87 -21.71 4.87
N ILE A 4 -8.22 -20.54 4.80
CA ILE A 4 -8.42 -19.57 3.73
C ILE A 4 -7.49 -19.87 2.56
N TYR A 5 -6.26 -20.33 2.84
CA TYR A 5 -5.26 -20.75 1.84
C TYR A 5 -4.27 -21.74 2.45
N GLU A 6 -3.63 -22.52 1.57
CA GLU A 6 -2.69 -23.58 1.92
C GLU A 6 -1.45 -23.54 1.02
N ASP A 7 -0.38 -24.14 1.54
CA ASP A 7 0.80 -24.57 0.77
C ASP A 7 1.44 -23.51 -0.14
N PHE A 8 1.70 -22.29 0.40
CA PHE A 8 2.53 -21.38 -0.35
C PHE A 8 3.84 -21.05 0.37
N ASN A 9 4.86 -20.74 -0.41
CA ASN A 9 6.14 -20.31 0.07
C ASN A 9 6.49 -18.97 -0.58
N LEU A 10 6.99 -18.03 0.23
CA LEU A 10 7.46 -16.73 -0.20
C LEU A 10 8.85 -16.50 0.38
N SER A 11 9.77 -16.03 -0.44
CA SER A 11 11.06 -15.51 -0.02
C SER A 11 11.24 -14.12 -0.58
N ALA A 12 11.65 -13.19 0.25
CA ALA A 12 11.85 -11.81 -0.15
C ALA A 12 13.06 -11.21 0.58
N THR A 13 13.66 -10.21 -0.05
CA THR A 13 14.78 -9.43 0.47
C THR A 13 14.42 -7.96 0.55
N PRO A 14 15.09 -7.17 1.44
CA PRO A 14 14.89 -5.72 1.49
C PRO A 14 14.99 -5.08 0.11
N GLY A 15 14.16 -4.08 -0.15
CA GLY A 15 14.03 -3.37 -1.41
C GLY A 15 13.01 -3.99 -2.38
N GLN A 16 12.52 -5.19 -2.12
CA GLN A 16 11.51 -5.83 -2.97
C GLN A 16 10.10 -5.35 -2.60
N ILE A 17 9.29 -5.14 -3.64
CA ILE A 17 7.84 -4.90 -3.54
C ILE A 17 7.11 -6.13 -4.09
N ILE A 18 6.26 -6.71 -3.25
CA ILE A 18 5.48 -7.89 -3.56
C ILE A 18 4.02 -7.50 -3.67
N GLY A 19 3.46 -7.60 -4.86
CA GLY A 19 2.04 -7.36 -5.09
C GLY A 19 1.20 -8.57 -4.72
N VAL A 20 0.15 -8.35 -3.95
CA VAL A 20 -0.82 -9.39 -3.61
C VAL A 20 -2.17 -9.01 -4.19
N THR A 21 -2.72 -9.89 -5.03
CA THR A 21 -4.01 -9.67 -5.66
C THR A 21 -4.80 -10.97 -5.81
N GLY A 22 -6.04 -10.85 -6.22
CA GLY A 22 -6.98 -11.96 -6.36
C GLY A 22 -8.42 -11.47 -6.31
N ALA A 23 -9.37 -12.36 -6.42
CA ALA A 23 -10.79 -12.06 -6.36
C ALA A 23 -11.18 -11.26 -5.11
N VAL A 24 -12.31 -10.57 -5.16
CA VAL A 24 -12.88 -9.90 -3.98
C VAL A 24 -13.13 -10.93 -2.88
N ALA A 25 -12.77 -10.59 -1.64
CA ALA A 25 -12.91 -11.46 -0.47
C ALA A 25 -12.08 -12.77 -0.50
N CYS A 26 -11.04 -12.88 -1.36
CA CYS A 26 -10.16 -14.06 -1.38
C CYS A 26 -9.18 -14.15 -0.19
N GLY A 27 -9.20 -13.19 0.76
CA GLY A 27 -8.39 -13.24 1.98
C GLY A 27 -7.10 -12.42 1.96
N LYS A 28 -6.92 -11.45 1.04
CA LYS A 28 -5.71 -10.57 0.99
C LYS A 28 -5.41 -9.89 2.32
N SER A 29 -6.37 -9.18 2.88
CA SER A 29 -6.19 -8.49 4.17
C SER A 29 -5.96 -9.49 5.32
N THR A 30 -6.53 -10.70 5.26
CA THR A 30 -6.25 -11.77 6.23
C THR A 30 -4.79 -12.23 6.12
N LEU A 31 -4.26 -12.38 4.90
CA LEU A 31 -2.83 -12.67 4.69
C LEU A 31 -1.97 -11.57 5.32
N GLY A 32 -2.25 -10.29 5.03
CA GLY A 32 -1.53 -9.16 5.62
C GLY A 32 -1.54 -9.19 7.15
N LYS A 33 -2.70 -9.40 7.76
CA LYS A 33 -2.88 -9.45 9.21
C LYS A 33 -2.27 -10.70 9.87
N THR A 34 -2.00 -11.76 9.11
CA THR A 34 -1.27 -12.94 9.60
C THR A 34 0.16 -12.55 10.02
N PHE A 35 0.81 -11.60 9.32
CA PHE A 35 2.12 -11.08 9.70
C PHE A 35 2.10 -10.25 11.00
N LEU A 36 0.93 -9.80 11.45
CA LEU A 36 0.72 -9.16 12.75
C LEU A 36 0.40 -10.17 13.87
N CYS A 37 0.34 -11.46 13.55
CA CYS A 37 -0.14 -12.53 14.44
C CYS A 37 -1.58 -12.30 14.92
N GLU A 38 -2.43 -11.62 14.14
CA GLU A 38 -3.86 -11.45 14.44
C GLU A 38 -4.69 -12.67 14.04
N TYR A 39 -4.21 -13.43 13.05
CA TYR A 39 -4.82 -14.68 12.61
C TYR A 39 -3.87 -15.85 12.83
N PRO A 40 -4.38 -17.02 13.25
CA PRO A 40 -3.57 -18.21 13.38
C PRO A 40 -3.11 -18.72 12.00
N TYR A 41 -1.90 -19.25 11.95
CA TYR A 41 -1.33 -19.88 10.78
C TYR A 41 -0.58 -21.18 11.14
N GLU A 42 -0.48 -22.07 10.16
CA GLU A 42 0.38 -23.25 10.22
C GLU A 42 1.61 -22.99 9.35
N GLY A 43 2.76 -23.55 9.70
CA GLY A 43 4.02 -23.30 9.00
C GLY A 43 4.90 -22.29 9.74
N ARG A 44 5.73 -21.55 9.00
CA ARG A 44 6.70 -20.62 9.60
C ARG A 44 6.78 -19.32 8.84
N ILE A 45 6.79 -18.19 9.56
CA ILE A 45 7.13 -16.87 9.05
C ILE A 45 8.44 -16.46 9.73
N CYS A 46 9.51 -16.29 8.98
CA CYS A 46 10.84 -16.01 9.51
C CYS A 46 11.39 -14.68 8.99
N PHE A 47 11.94 -13.87 9.89
CA PHE A 47 12.69 -12.66 9.57
C PHE A 47 14.14 -12.83 10.05
N HIS A 48 15.12 -12.72 9.14
CA HIS A 48 16.53 -12.95 9.45
C HIS A 48 16.80 -14.26 10.22
N GLY A 49 16.08 -15.33 9.85
CA GLY A 49 16.20 -16.63 10.49
C GLY A 49 15.47 -16.78 11.83
N LYS A 50 14.86 -15.71 12.38
CA LYS A 50 14.06 -15.77 13.61
C LYS A 50 12.58 -15.91 13.25
N GLU A 51 11.93 -16.90 13.85
CA GLU A 51 10.51 -17.17 13.61
C GLU A 51 9.62 -16.15 14.32
N LEU A 52 8.64 -15.61 13.59
CA LEU A 52 7.73 -14.55 14.07
C LEU A 52 6.92 -14.98 15.29
N SER A 53 6.43 -16.22 15.32
CA SER A 53 5.64 -16.75 16.43
C SER A 53 6.44 -16.88 17.74
N GLY A 54 7.76 -16.96 17.65
CA GLY A 54 8.68 -17.01 18.79
C GLY A 54 9.16 -15.64 19.27
N MET A 55 8.74 -14.54 18.63
CA MET A 55 9.09 -13.18 19.00
C MET A 55 8.14 -12.64 20.09
N THR A 56 8.65 -11.78 20.96
CA THR A 56 7.81 -11.00 21.86
C THR A 56 6.96 -10.00 21.05
N LYS A 57 5.86 -9.51 21.62
CA LYS A 57 4.99 -8.53 20.93
C LYS A 57 5.74 -7.25 20.55
N ALA A 58 6.67 -6.80 21.39
CA ALA A 58 7.52 -5.64 21.09
C ALA A 58 8.44 -5.90 19.88
N GLU A 59 9.05 -7.08 19.78
CA GLU A 59 9.86 -7.48 18.63
C GLU A 59 9.01 -7.58 17.35
N GLN A 60 7.82 -8.21 17.42
CA GLN A 60 6.88 -8.29 16.30
C GLN A 60 6.51 -6.88 15.78
N ASN A 61 6.14 -5.97 16.68
CA ASN A 61 5.80 -4.58 16.33
C ASN A 61 7.01 -3.80 15.77
N GLY A 62 8.22 -4.20 16.13
CA GLY A 62 9.46 -3.65 15.56
C GLY A 62 9.77 -4.18 14.14
N MET A 63 9.20 -5.33 13.76
CA MET A 63 9.46 -5.99 12.48
C MET A 63 8.47 -5.62 11.39
N VAL A 64 7.19 -5.45 11.73
CA VAL A 64 6.10 -5.28 10.76
C VAL A 64 5.37 -3.96 11.00
N GLY A 65 5.33 -3.12 9.96
CA GLY A 65 4.45 -1.96 9.85
C GLY A 65 3.22 -2.31 9.00
N TYR A 66 2.05 -1.86 9.40
CA TYR A 66 0.80 -2.14 8.70
C TYR A 66 0.01 -0.85 8.47
N LEU A 67 -0.36 -0.61 7.23
CA LEU A 67 -1.32 0.40 6.83
C LEU A 67 -2.60 -0.31 6.35
N GLY A 68 -3.69 -0.13 7.09
CA GLY A 68 -5.00 -0.68 6.74
C GLY A 68 -5.73 0.15 5.70
N HIS A 69 -6.81 -0.44 5.16
CA HIS A 69 -7.66 0.20 4.16
C HIS A 69 -8.35 1.48 4.69
N ASP A 70 -8.79 1.48 5.95
CA ASP A 70 -9.42 2.62 6.61
C ASP A 70 -8.52 3.14 7.73
N PRO A 71 -7.56 4.03 7.44
CA PRO A 71 -6.61 4.49 8.43
C PRO A 71 -7.23 5.47 9.41
N GLU A 72 -6.97 5.26 10.70
CA GLU A 72 -7.31 6.21 11.74
C GLU A 72 -6.25 7.30 11.88
N LEU A 73 -6.69 8.55 11.98
CA LEU A 73 -5.85 9.70 12.27
C LEU A 73 -6.04 10.12 13.73
N PHE A 74 -4.93 10.53 14.35
CA PHE A 74 -4.98 11.16 15.65
C PHE A 74 -5.61 12.57 15.54
N ASN A 75 -6.34 12.97 16.58
CA ASN A 75 -6.84 14.34 16.70
C ASN A 75 -5.69 15.26 17.08
N ASP A 76 -4.82 15.56 16.13
CA ASP A 76 -3.59 16.32 16.29
C ASP A 76 -3.21 16.96 14.95
N SER A 77 -2.14 17.73 14.91
CA SER A 77 -1.66 18.37 13.69
C SER A 77 -1.24 17.36 12.62
N VAL A 78 -1.22 17.78 11.36
CA VAL A 78 -0.65 17.01 10.25
C VAL A 78 0.76 16.56 10.59
N ARG A 79 1.60 17.48 11.09
CA ARG A 79 2.97 17.22 11.55
C ARG A 79 3.02 16.10 12.58
N ASN A 80 2.23 16.21 13.65
CA ASN A 80 2.23 15.22 14.73
C ASN A 80 1.65 13.87 14.30
N ASN A 81 0.70 13.85 13.36
CA ASN A 81 0.22 12.63 12.76
C ASN A 81 1.31 11.88 11.99
N ILE A 82 2.29 12.59 11.40
CA ILE A 82 3.41 11.96 10.70
C ILE A 82 4.49 11.52 11.69
N LEU A 83 4.94 12.44 12.55
CA LEU A 83 6.15 12.26 13.36
C LEU A 83 5.94 11.42 14.62
N LEU A 84 4.72 11.43 15.19
CA LEU A 84 4.39 10.76 16.47
C LEU A 84 5.40 11.07 17.60
N GLY A 85 6.01 12.26 17.55
CA GLY A 85 7.00 12.71 18.53
C GLY A 85 8.46 12.47 18.14
N ASP A 86 8.74 11.83 17.01
CA ASP A 86 10.10 11.68 16.51
C ASP A 86 10.64 13.02 15.96
N ASP A 87 11.95 13.20 16.02
CA ASP A 87 12.67 14.35 15.47
C ASP A 87 13.13 14.05 14.03
N ASP A 88 12.26 14.31 13.07
CA ASP A 88 12.51 14.14 11.64
C ASP A 88 11.80 15.23 10.82
N ASP A 89 12.11 15.32 9.51
CA ASP A 89 11.46 16.27 8.59
C ASP A 89 10.16 15.66 8.01
N PRO A 90 8.97 16.13 8.43
CA PRO A 90 7.71 15.61 7.93
C PRO A 90 7.44 15.97 6.46
N GLU A 91 8.07 17.05 5.95
CA GLU A 91 7.84 17.55 4.59
C GLU A 91 8.28 16.52 3.54
N LYS A 92 9.38 15.80 3.79
CA LYS A 92 9.85 14.75 2.88
C LYS A 92 8.83 13.62 2.70
N TYR A 93 8.07 13.30 3.75
CA TYR A 93 7.03 12.26 3.69
C TYR A 93 5.76 12.78 3.03
N LEU A 94 5.39 14.05 3.26
CA LEU A 94 4.28 14.69 2.54
C LEU A 94 4.54 14.75 1.03
N LYS A 95 5.75 15.14 0.62
CA LYS A 95 6.16 15.14 -0.79
C LYS A 95 6.13 13.74 -1.38
N ALA A 96 6.58 12.74 -0.62
CA ALA A 96 6.59 11.35 -1.10
C ALA A 96 5.19 10.80 -1.40
N VAL A 97 4.18 11.26 -0.67
CA VAL A 97 2.78 10.86 -0.89
C VAL A 97 1.97 11.90 -1.67
N CYS A 98 2.63 12.89 -2.31
CA CYS A 98 2.00 13.96 -3.10
C CYS A 98 0.88 14.69 -2.32
N PHE A 99 1.14 15.04 -1.07
CA PHE A 99 0.17 15.71 -0.20
C PHE A 99 0.65 17.07 0.32
N ASP A 100 1.89 17.44 0.04
CA ASP A 100 2.53 18.68 0.48
C ASP A 100 1.84 19.93 -0.07
N GLY A 101 1.44 19.93 -1.34
CA GLY A 101 0.72 21.03 -1.97
C GLY A 101 -0.61 21.33 -1.28
N GLU A 102 -1.43 20.30 -1.04
CA GLU A 102 -2.73 20.46 -0.38
C GLU A 102 -2.57 20.90 1.09
N VAL A 103 -1.54 20.41 1.78
CA VAL A 103 -1.24 20.83 3.16
C VAL A 103 -0.77 22.29 3.19
N ALA A 104 -0.01 22.74 2.19
CA ALA A 104 0.42 24.14 2.10
C ALA A 104 -0.75 25.13 1.86
N GLU A 105 -1.86 24.65 1.29
CA GLU A 105 -3.09 25.43 1.08
C GLU A 105 -3.98 25.49 2.33
N MET A 106 -3.73 24.66 3.36
CA MET A 106 -4.46 24.71 4.62
C MET A 106 -4.11 25.98 5.41
N GLU A 107 -5.05 26.55 6.17
CA GLU A 107 -4.88 27.80 6.91
C GLU A 107 -3.66 27.79 7.84
N GLU A 108 -3.40 26.67 8.53
CA GLU A 108 -2.27 26.49 9.43
C GLU A 108 -1.18 25.54 8.87
N GLY A 109 -1.28 25.19 7.57
CA GLY A 109 -0.31 24.30 6.92
C GLY A 109 -0.14 22.97 7.67
N MET A 110 1.10 22.61 7.98
CA MET A 110 1.41 21.37 8.72
C MET A 110 0.94 21.38 10.19
N ASP A 111 0.60 22.54 10.74
CA ASP A 111 0.11 22.65 12.12
C ASP A 111 -1.43 22.57 12.19
N THR A 112 -2.09 22.43 11.03
CA THR A 112 -3.54 22.19 10.92
C THR A 112 -3.92 20.93 11.70
N ILE A 113 -4.84 21.09 12.68
CA ILE A 113 -5.39 19.97 13.44
C ILE A 113 -6.36 19.19 12.54
N VAL A 114 -6.14 17.88 12.46
CA VAL A 114 -6.97 16.93 11.69
C VAL A 114 -7.57 15.86 12.61
N GLY A 115 -8.44 15.02 12.08
CA GLY A 115 -9.13 13.98 12.85
C GLY A 115 -10.49 14.42 13.37
N ASN A 116 -11.01 13.75 14.41
CA ASN A 116 -12.40 13.90 14.86
C ASN A 116 -12.76 15.29 15.40
N GLY A 117 -11.79 16.08 15.84
CA GLY A 117 -11.98 17.43 16.41
C GLY A 117 -11.44 18.55 15.53
N GLY A 118 -10.84 18.24 14.39
CA GLY A 118 -10.20 19.19 13.50
C GLY A 118 -10.80 19.24 12.10
N VAL A 119 -9.98 19.65 11.15
CA VAL A 119 -10.35 19.65 9.73
C VAL A 119 -10.60 18.21 9.26
N ARG A 120 -11.75 18.01 8.63
CA ARG A 120 -12.11 16.71 8.08
C ARG A 120 -11.42 16.51 6.73
N LEU A 121 -10.45 15.62 6.69
CA LEU A 121 -9.81 15.21 5.46
C LEU A 121 -10.72 14.31 4.61
N SER A 122 -10.57 14.37 3.27
CA SER A 122 -11.16 13.36 2.38
C SER A 122 -10.53 11.98 2.62
N GLY A 123 -11.17 10.91 2.16
CA GLY A 123 -10.61 9.57 2.27
C GLY A 123 -9.19 9.45 1.70
N GLY A 124 -8.94 10.04 0.52
CA GLY A 124 -7.63 10.04 -0.12
C GLY A 124 -6.58 10.87 0.62
N GLN A 125 -6.96 12.00 1.20
CA GLN A 125 -6.08 12.81 2.05
C GLN A 125 -5.70 12.06 3.33
N ALA A 126 -6.68 11.44 4.00
CA ALA A 126 -6.44 10.64 5.20
C ALA A 126 -5.53 9.43 4.91
N GLN A 127 -5.75 8.76 3.78
CA GLN A 127 -4.93 7.63 3.33
C GLN A 127 -3.48 8.06 3.06
N ARG A 128 -3.26 9.17 2.34
CA ARG A 128 -1.92 9.72 2.09
C ARG A 128 -1.21 10.14 3.37
N LEU A 129 -1.90 10.79 4.29
CA LEU A 129 -1.34 11.18 5.58
C LEU A 129 -0.93 9.96 6.41
N ALA A 130 -1.75 8.93 6.44
CA ALA A 130 -1.43 7.67 7.12
C ALA A 130 -0.27 6.91 6.44
N LEU A 131 -0.17 6.95 5.10
CA LEU A 131 0.97 6.41 4.36
C LEU A 131 2.25 7.19 4.69
N ALA A 132 2.20 8.54 4.73
CA ALA A 132 3.32 9.38 5.16
C ALA A 132 3.83 9.00 6.55
N ARG A 133 2.90 8.82 7.53
CA ARG A 133 3.22 8.30 8.86
C ARG A 133 3.88 6.93 8.81
N THR A 134 3.35 6.01 8.01
CA THR A 134 3.89 4.65 7.88
C THR A 134 5.30 4.66 7.31
N LEU A 135 5.59 5.54 6.36
CA LEU A 135 6.92 5.71 5.77
C LEU A 135 7.89 6.41 6.74
N CYS A 136 7.42 7.32 7.60
CA CYS A 136 8.22 7.91 8.66
C CYS A 136 8.69 6.85 9.66
N HIS A 137 7.79 5.96 10.07
CA HIS A 137 8.06 4.89 11.04
C HIS A 137 8.23 3.53 10.37
N LYS A 138 8.89 3.49 9.19
CA LYS A 138 9.07 2.26 8.43
C LYS A 138 9.71 1.14 9.25
N ARG A 139 9.27 -0.08 8.95
CA ARG A 139 9.75 -1.32 9.56
C ARG A 139 10.43 -2.19 8.50
N PRO A 140 11.19 -3.22 8.90
CA PRO A 140 11.77 -4.18 7.96
C PRO A 140 10.77 -4.78 6.97
N VAL A 141 9.52 -4.94 7.39
CA VAL A 141 8.40 -5.34 6.51
C VAL A 141 7.28 -4.31 6.62
N LEU A 142 6.82 -3.82 5.50
CA LEU A 142 5.67 -2.92 5.39
C LEU A 142 4.55 -3.64 4.64
N ILE A 143 3.39 -3.72 5.27
CA ILE A 143 2.17 -4.27 4.66
C ILE A 143 1.22 -3.10 4.43
N LEU A 144 0.87 -2.88 3.17
CA LEU A 144 0.04 -1.77 2.72
C LEU A 144 -1.24 -2.34 2.10
N ASP A 145 -2.36 -2.18 2.79
CA ASP A 145 -3.65 -2.73 2.37
C ASP A 145 -4.43 -1.67 1.59
N ASP A 146 -4.35 -1.79 0.27
CA ASP A 146 -4.96 -0.91 -0.74
C ASP A 146 -4.67 0.60 -0.52
N PRO A 147 -3.37 0.97 -0.35
CA PRO A 147 -2.97 2.30 0.11
C PRO A 147 -3.31 3.42 -0.90
N PHE A 148 -3.67 3.05 -2.12
CA PHE A 148 -3.91 3.98 -3.22
C PHE A 148 -5.37 4.05 -3.66
N SER A 149 -6.29 3.42 -2.94
CA SER A 149 -7.70 3.23 -3.34
C SER A 149 -8.44 4.53 -3.72
N ALA A 150 -8.06 5.65 -3.12
CA ALA A 150 -8.67 6.95 -3.31
C ALA A 150 -7.82 7.93 -4.15
N LEU A 151 -6.77 7.44 -4.83
CA LEU A 151 -5.90 8.26 -5.68
C LEU A 151 -6.28 8.12 -7.16
N ASP A 152 -6.06 9.19 -7.92
CA ASP A 152 -6.02 9.11 -9.37
C ASP A 152 -4.73 8.40 -9.82
N ARG A 153 -4.75 7.87 -11.06
CA ARG A 153 -3.67 7.04 -11.58
C ARG A 153 -2.31 7.74 -11.58
N LYS A 154 -2.26 9.02 -11.98
CA LYS A 154 -1.01 9.76 -12.06
C LYS A 154 -0.36 9.94 -10.68
N THR A 155 -1.17 10.35 -9.71
CA THR A 155 -0.73 10.49 -8.31
C THR A 155 -0.29 9.15 -7.74
N GLU A 156 -1.00 8.06 -8.04
CA GLU A 156 -0.65 6.71 -7.59
C GLU A 156 0.70 6.25 -8.15
N GLU A 157 0.96 6.42 -9.45
CA GLU A 157 2.24 6.08 -10.08
C GLU A 157 3.40 6.87 -9.44
N GLU A 158 3.21 8.15 -9.14
CA GLU A 158 4.21 8.97 -8.48
C GLU A 158 4.47 8.53 -7.03
N VAL A 159 3.40 8.29 -6.26
CA VAL A 159 3.51 7.79 -4.87
C VAL A 159 4.18 6.41 -4.85
N PHE A 160 3.84 5.53 -5.79
CA PHE A 160 4.47 4.21 -5.91
C PHE A 160 5.97 4.32 -6.21
N ALA A 161 6.38 5.19 -7.13
CA ALA A 161 7.80 5.43 -7.43
C ALA A 161 8.56 6.00 -6.22
N ASN A 162 7.92 6.86 -5.43
CA ASN A 162 8.49 7.42 -4.21
C ASN A 162 8.56 6.37 -3.08
N LEU A 163 7.52 5.54 -2.94
CA LEU A 163 7.49 4.40 -2.01
C LEU A 163 8.69 3.47 -2.26
N ARG A 164 8.97 3.09 -3.52
CA ARG A 164 10.11 2.25 -3.89
C ARG A 164 11.44 2.84 -3.43
N LYS A 165 11.62 4.16 -3.54
CA LYS A 165 12.85 4.84 -3.08
C LYS A 165 12.97 4.88 -1.56
N LEU A 166 11.89 5.26 -0.86
CA LEU A 166 11.90 5.44 0.59
C LEU A 166 11.92 4.12 1.35
N ALA A 167 11.35 3.06 0.79
CA ALA A 167 11.29 1.73 1.39
C ALA A 167 12.36 0.77 0.87
N ALA A 168 13.47 1.29 0.29
CA ALA A 168 14.54 0.48 -0.27
C ALA A 168 15.20 -0.49 0.74
N ASP A 169 15.12 -0.20 2.03
CA ASP A 169 15.63 -1.05 3.12
C ASP A 169 14.55 -1.97 3.72
N SER A 170 13.33 -1.92 3.19
CA SER A 170 12.18 -2.70 3.67
C SER A 170 11.70 -3.68 2.61
N ILE A 171 11.05 -4.75 3.03
CA ILE A 171 10.21 -5.57 2.16
C ILE A 171 8.82 -4.95 2.18
N VAL A 172 8.25 -4.62 1.01
CA VAL A 172 6.90 -4.08 0.90
C VAL A 172 5.96 -5.16 0.39
N ILE A 173 4.89 -5.46 1.12
CA ILE A 173 3.79 -6.31 0.69
C ILE A 173 2.60 -5.39 0.39
N LEU A 174 2.31 -5.22 -0.87
CA LEU A 174 1.26 -4.33 -1.37
C LEU A 174 0.02 -5.14 -1.75
N LEU A 175 -1.02 -5.04 -0.94
CA LEU A 175 -2.32 -5.65 -1.24
C LEU A 175 -3.10 -4.67 -2.12
N SER A 176 -3.42 -5.05 -3.35
CA SER A 176 -4.11 -4.14 -4.26
C SER A 176 -4.99 -4.87 -5.26
N HIS A 177 -6.03 -4.17 -5.71
CA HIS A 177 -6.87 -4.54 -6.84
C HIS A 177 -6.44 -3.85 -8.14
N ARG A 178 -5.50 -2.91 -8.08
CA ARG A 178 -5.04 -2.09 -9.21
C ARG A 178 -3.83 -2.73 -9.88
N LEU A 179 -4.07 -3.54 -10.92
CA LEU A 179 -3.07 -4.42 -11.52
C LEU A 179 -2.07 -3.69 -12.43
N TYR A 180 -2.34 -2.48 -12.87
CA TYR A 180 -1.47 -1.75 -13.80
C TYR A 180 -0.08 -1.37 -13.20
N LEU A 181 0.07 -1.40 -11.86
CA LEU A 181 1.37 -1.27 -11.20
C LEU A 181 2.14 -2.60 -11.05
N PHE A 182 1.47 -3.73 -11.26
CA PHE A 182 2.04 -5.05 -11.01
C PHE A 182 3.22 -5.42 -11.92
N PRO A 183 3.31 -4.93 -13.18
CA PRO A 183 4.53 -5.10 -13.99
C PRO A 183 5.79 -4.52 -13.36
N GLU A 184 5.66 -3.52 -12.48
CA GLU A 184 6.79 -2.91 -11.78
C GLU A 184 7.15 -3.59 -10.45
N MET A 185 6.38 -4.61 -10.02
CA MET A 185 6.63 -5.31 -8.77
C MET A 185 7.61 -6.47 -8.95
N ASP A 186 8.39 -6.75 -7.91
CA ASP A 186 9.44 -7.77 -7.97
C ASP A 186 8.86 -9.20 -7.95
N GLN A 187 7.70 -9.37 -7.28
CA GLN A 187 6.94 -10.61 -7.25
C GLN A 187 5.45 -10.29 -7.17
N VAL A 188 4.65 -11.23 -7.66
CA VAL A 188 3.18 -11.20 -7.59
C VAL A 188 2.68 -12.45 -6.88
N LEU A 189 1.82 -12.28 -5.91
CA LEU A 189 1.04 -13.34 -5.29
C LEU A 189 -0.38 -13.29 -5.83
N TRP A 190 -0.75 -14.28 -6.64
CA TRP A 190 -2.12 -14.48 -7.12
C TRP A 190 -2.89 -15.40 -6.19
N MET A 191 -4.02 -14.92 -5.68
CA MET A 191 -4.88 -15.65 -4.74
C MET A 191 -6.18 -16.05 -5.42
N GLU A 192 -6.38 -17.36 -5.59
CA GLU A 192 -7.54 -17.94 -6.24
C GLU A 192 -7.87 -19.30 -5.62
N ASP A 193 -9.16 -19.57 -5.34
CA ASP A 193 -9.68 -20.85 -4.85
C ASP A 193 -8.91 -21.44 -3.65
N GLY A 194 -8.57 -20.60 -2.69
CA GLY A 194 -7.84 -21.01 -1.48
C GLY A 194 -6.36 -21.34 -1.72
N LYS A 195 -5.82 -21.01 -2.89
CA LYS A 195 -4.41 -21.17 -3.23
C LYS A 195 -3.74 -19.84 -3.44
N VAL A 196 -2.44 -19.79 -3.14
CA VAL A 196 -1.58 -18.64 -3.40
C VAL A 196 -0.45 -19.10 -4.32
N THR A 197 -0.35 -18.48 -5.50
CA THR A 197 0.74 -18.74 -6.43
C THR A 197 1.64 -17.52 -6.51
N ALA A 198 2.94 -17.71 -6.28
CA ALA A 198 3.96 -16.69 -6.42
C ALA A 198 4.64 -16.78 -7.80
N GLY A 199 4.96 -15.64 -8.40
CA GLY A 199 5.68 -15.55 -9.67
C GLY A 199 5.97 -14.10 -10.04
N THR A 200 6.60 -13.88 -11.21
CA THR A 200 6.65 -12.54 -11.81
C THR A 200 5.29 -12.19 -12.42
N HIS A 201 5.08 -10.90 -12.73
CA HIS A 201 3.86 -10.47 -13.41
C HIS A 201 3.60 -11.28 -14.67
N GLU A 202 4.62 -11.49 -15.52
CA GLU A 202 4.52 -12.22 -16.77
C GLU A 202 4.16 -13.69 -16.55
N GLN A 203 4.75 -14.35 -15.54
CA GLN A 203 4.45 -15.74 -15.20
C GLN A 203 3.01 -15.91 -14.73
N ILE A 204 2.50 -14.97 -13.93
CA ILE A 204 1.11 -14.99 -13.46
C ILE A 204 0.16 -14.68 -14.62
N LEU A 205 0.50 -13.72 -15.48
CA LEU A 205 -0.27 -13.34 -16.66
C LEU A 205 -0.46 -14.53 -17.62
N GLU A 206 0.62 -15.27 -17.89
CA GLU A 206 0.60 -16.45 -18.77
C GLU A 206 -0.21 -17.60 -18.16
N LYS A 207 -0.09 -17.80 -16.85
CA LYS A 207 -0.64 -18.98 -16.17
C LYS A 207 -2.12 -18.85 -15.81
N PHE A 208 -2.59 -17.63 -15.49
CA PHE A 208 -3.92 -17.38 -14.94
C PHE A 208 -4.77 -16.48 -15.85
N PRO A 209 -5.69 -17.07 -16.65
CA PRO A 209 -6.54 -16.30 -17.56
C PRO A 209 -7.39 -15.23 -16.86
N GLU A 210 -7.81 -15.47 -15.62
CA GLU A 210 -8.58 -14.49 -14.84
C GLU A 210 -7.73 -13.28 -14.50
N TYR A 211 -6.47 -13.48 -14.10
CA TYR A 211 -5.53 -12.38 -13.86
C TYR A 211 -5.31 -11.57 -15.15
N ALA A 212 -5.08 -12.25 -16.28
CA ALA A 212 -4.89 -11.60 -17.58
C ALA A 212 -6.11 -10.75 -17.96
N ARG A 213 -7.31 -11.29 -17.83
CA ARG A 213 -8.57 -10.58 -18.09
C ARG A 213 -8.75 -9.32 -17.22
N LEU A 214 -8.43 -9.43 -15.91
CA LEU A 214 -8.51 -8.30 -14.99
C LEU A 214 -7.48 -7.22 -15.31
N TYR A 215 -6.28 -7.61 -15.69
CA TYR A 215 -5.21 -6.69 -16.08
C TYR A 215 -5.57 -5.93 -17.36
N GLU A 216 -6.00 -6.65 -18.42
CA GLU A 216 -6.42 -6.06 -19.71
C GLU A 216 -7.60 -5.08 -19.53
N ALA A 217 -8.62 -5.45 -18.75
CA ALA A 217 -9.77 -4.61 -18.48
C ALA A 217 -9.39 -3.27 -17.79
N GLN A 218 -8.33 -3.26 -16.98
CA GLN A 218 -7.83 -2.04 -16.35
C GLN A 218 -6.92 -1.23 -17.28
N ALA A 219 -6.21 -1.88 -18.20
CA ALA A 219 -5.42 -1.21 -19.22
C ALA A 219 -6.32 -0.46 -20.23
N ASP A 220 -7.36 -1.12 -20.74
CA ASP A 220 -8.32 -0.54 -21.69
C ASP A 220 -9.12 0.63 -21.07
N GLY A 221 -9.51 0.53 -19.81
CA GLY A 221 -10.19 1.60 -19.08
C GLY A 221 -9.32 2.86 -18.90
N ALA A 222 -8.00 2.71 -18.90
CA ALA A 222 -7.05 3.81 -18.80
C ALA A 222 -6.90 4.59 -20.11
N GLU A 223 -6.96 3.92 -21.25
CA GLU A 223 -6.90 4.56 -22.57
C GLU A 223 -8.18 5.38 -22.88
N ALA A 224 -9.33 4.92 -22.40
CA ALA A 224 -10.61 5.61 -22.59
C ALA A 224 -10.68 6.95 -21.84
N HIS A 225 -10.02 7.11 -20.69
CA HIS A 225 -9.97 8.36 -19.93
C HIS A 225 -8.95 9.36 -20.50
N SER A 226 -7.84 8.89 -21.05
CA SER A 226 -6.81 9.77 -21.62
C SER A 226 -7.26 10.46 -22.93
N THR A 227 -8.23 9.89 -23.65
CA THR A 227 -8.77 10.46 -24.91
C THR A 227 -9.88 11.51 -24.69
N GLN A 228 -10.42 11.66 -23.49
CA GLN A 228 -11.45 12.66 -23.20
C GLN A 228 -10.91 14.03 -22.74
N GLU A 229 -9.65 14.15 -22.36
CA GLU A 229 -9.02 15.43 -21.96
C GLU A 229 -8.45 16.23 -23.13
N GLY A 230 -8.49 15.69 -24.35
CA GLY A 230 -8.01 16.32 -25.59
C GLY A 230 -9.11 16.93 -26.47
N GLY A 231 -10.14 17.57 -25.90
CA GLY A 231 -11.17 18.30 -26.67
C GLY A 231 -10.68 19.69 -27.12
N PRO A 232 -11.00 20.14 -28.35
CA PRO A 232 -10.37 21.31 -28.93
C PRO A 232 -10.83 22.63 -28.31
N ASP A 233 -9.83 23.45 -28.04
CA ASP A 233 -9.93 24.86 -27.74
C ASP A 233 -10.83 25.59 -28.79
N HIS A 234 -12.03 25.94 -28.42
CA HIS A 234 -12.87 26.82 -29.25
C HIS A 234 -12.46 28.27 -29.04
N ALA A 235 -11.46 28.67 -29.82
CA ALA A 235 -11.30 30.07 -30.18
C ALA A 235 -12.47 30.48 -31.09
N GLU A 236 -13.38 31.31 -30.60
CA GLU A 236 -14.16 32.23 -31.49
C GLU A 236 -14.60 33.49 -30.74
N LYS A 237 -14.05 34.57 -31.26
CA LYS A 237 -14.56 35.95 -31.44
C LYS A 237 -15.07 36.74 -30.24
#